data_3567844aece12c82f396b47d6fa6aff8
#
_entry.id   3567844aece12c82f396b47d6fa6aff8
#
_cell.length_a   1.000
_cell.length_b   1.000
_cell.length_c   1.000
_cell.angle_alpha   90.00
_cell.angle_beta   90.00
_cell.angle_gamma   90.00
#
_symmetry.space_group_name_H-M   'P 1'
#
loop_
_entity.id
_entity.type
_entity.pdbx_description
1 polymer ?
#
loop_
_entity_poly.entity_id
_entity_poly.type
_entity_poly.pdbx_seq_one_letter_code
_entity_poly.pdbx_strand_id
1 'polypeptide(L)'
;KASGARWWRTLGGARGITLYFSEQENPQIFEVTLARTENNDPNFNRYNAWSQQSIWMMTAQQLMQKKVRLQQPRFSEDDRLSASGQSRALPLNNLKDLQDFSIYQHIGFDNWHKLQQRWQQQLQSIEGIDQTVMLNISSYDNPQVDEIEQCLWWTVYDQNQSAIHLRLDWKTSEIEKIRQLERLCNQKIQINSVFVYCQIKGHTLVLSPISLLITQNEKTRLFNLDFDQLNEPKKTLKESIVGRIEQLLMMKQQQMKSKIIDLTFLG
;
A
#
# COMPACT_ATOMS: atom_id res chain seq x y z
N LYS A 1 5.92 -10.53 -11.40
CA LYS A 1 6.09 -9.07 -11.50
C LYS A 1 5.69 -8.41 -10.19
N ALA A 2 6.31 -7.28 -9.81
CA ALA A 2 6.00 -6.56 -8.58
C ALA A 2 4.59 -5.97 -8.61
N SER A 3 3.80 -6.16 -7.55
CA SER A 3 2.44 -5.62 -7.41
C SER A 3 2.36 -4.51 -6.38
N GLY A 4 3.30 -4.44 -5.44
CA GLY A 4 3.34 -3.39 -4.44
C GLY A 4 4.27 -3.69 -3.28
N ALA A 5 4.51 -2.66 -2.47
CA ALA A 5 5.29 -2.75 -1.25
C ALA A 5 4.59 -1.97 -0.14
N ARG A 6 4.55 -2.54 1.06
CA ARG A 6 3.91 -1.94 2.24
C ARG A 6 4.86 -1.91 3.41
N TRP A 7 5.03 -0.74 4.02
CA TRP A 7 5.66 -0.61 5.33
C TRP A 7 4.62 -0.77 6.43
N TRP A 8 4.97 -1.45 7.50
CA TRP A 8 4.09 -1.63 8.64
C TRP A 8 4.83 -1.63 9.97
N ARG A 9 4.11 -1.30 11.03
CA ARG A 9 4.55 -1.37 12.41
C ARG A 9 3.42 -1.89 13.28
N THR A 10 3.74 -2.79 14.20
CA THR A 10 2.78 -3.31 15.21
C THR A 10 2.81 -2.47 16.47
N LEU A 11 1.78 -2.60 17.31
CA LEU A 11 1.74 -1.98 18.63
C LEU A 11 2.88 -2.49 19.54
N GLY A 12 3.31 -3.75 19.39
CA GLY A 12 4.44 -4.34 20.12
C GLY A 12 5.82 -3.96 19.58
N GLY A 13 5.91 -2.93 18.68
CA GLY A 13 7.17 -2.38 18.17
C GLY A 13 7.81 -3.15 17.02
N ALA A 14 7.30 -4.33 16.65
CA ALA A 14 7.77 -5.01 15.45
C ALA A 14 7.46 -4.16 14.21
N ARG A 15 8.41 -4.12 13.27
CA ARG A 15 8.30 -3.35 12.03
C ARG A 15 8.84 -4.11 10.85
N GLY A 16 8.31 -3.85 9.67
CA GLY A 16 8.71 -4.59 8.48
C GLY A 16 8.26 -3.96 7.17
N ILE A 17 8.82 -4.52 6.12
CA ILE A 17 8.40 -4.29 4.74
C ILE A 17 7.89 -5.61 4.18
N THR A 18 6.71 -5.58 3.55
CA THR A 18 6.16 -6.69 2.78
C THR A 18 6.12 -6.31 1.32
N LEU A 19 6.68 -7.14 0.47
CA LEU A 19 6.67 -7.00 -0.98
C LEU A 19 5.70 -8.00 -1.57
N TYR A 20 4.94 -7.57 -2.56
CA TYR A 20 3.93 -8.38 -3.24
C TYR A 20 4.31 -8.56 -4.71
N PHE A 21 4.14 -9.77 -5.21
CA PHE A 21 4.47 -10.15 -6.57
C PHE A 21 3.34 -10.94 -7.19
N SER A 22 3.01 -10.65 -8.44
CA SER A 22 2.11 -11.45 -9.26
C SER A 22 2.91 -12.38 -10.15
N GLU A 23 2.48 -13.62 -10.24
CA GLU A 23 3.00 -14.59 -11.19
C GLU A 23 2.45 -14.31 -12.59
N GLN A 24 3.23 -14.61 -13.63
CA GLN A 24 2.84 -14.28 -15.00
C GLN A 24 1.84 -15.28 -15.58
N GLU A 25 1.94 -16.55 -15.20
CA GLU A 25 1.16 -17.65 -15.78
C GLU A 25 -0.08 -17.99 -14.94
N ASN A 26 -0.07 -17.62 -13.67
CA ASN A 26 -1.13 -17.90 -12.72
C ASN A 26 -1.49 -16.61 -11.96
N PRO A 27 -2.78 -16.23 -11.86
CA PRO A 27 -3.20 -15.00 -11.18
C PRO A 27 -3.08 -15.09 -9.65
N GLN A 28 -1.93 -15.58 -9.16
CA GLN A 28 -1.62 -15.69 -7.74
C GLN A 28 -0.71 -14.53 -7.30
N ILE A 29 -0.99 -14.00 -6.11
CA ILE A 29 -0.16 -12.99 -5.47
C ILE A 29 0.69 -13.67 -4.39
N PHE A 30 2.00 -13.54 -4.52
CA PHE A 30 2.97 -14.00 -3.54
C PHE A 30 3.48 -12.83 -2.72
N GLU A 31 3.75 -13.07 -1.44
CA GLU A 31 4.33 -12.07 -0.58
C GLU A 31 5.66 -12.55 0.04
N VAL A 32 6.54 -11.59 0.28
CA VAL A 32 7.75 -11.79 1.08
C VAL A 32 7.87 -10.67 2.10
N THR A 33 8.17 -11.02 3.34
CA THR A 33 8.29 -10.05 4.43
C THR A 33 9.70 -10.05 5.01
N LEU A 34 10.27 -8.85 5.14
CA LEU A 34 11.46 -8.60 5.93
C LEU A 34 11.05 -7.78 7.17
N ALA A 35 11.17 -8.38 8.35
CA ALA A 35 10.74 -7.78 9.61
C ALA A 35 11.84 -7.82 10.67
N ARG A 36 11.74 -6.89 11.64
CA ARG A 36 12.60 -6.84 12.85
C ARG A 36 11.74 -6.55 14.07
N THR A 37 12.09 -7.14 15.18
CA THR A 37 11.59 -6.74 16.49
C THR A 37 12.23 -5.43 16.93
N GLU A 38 11.62 -4.73 17.88
CA GLU A 38 12.02 -3.37 18.24
C GLU A 38 13.50 -3.27 18.68
N ASN A 39 14.02 -4.29 19.36
CA ASN A 39 15.34 -4.28 19.98
C ASN A 39 16.45 -4.89 19.11
N ASN A 40 16.13 -5.52 17.98
CA ASN A 40 17.12 -6.28 17.20
C ASN A 40 17.93 -5.44 16.20
N ASP A 41 17.41 -4.31 15.74
CA ASP A 41 18.10 -3.44 14.78
C ASP A 41 17.52 -2.03 14.87
N PRO A 42 18.11 -1.14 15.69
CA PRO A 42 17.65 0.25 15.82
C PRO A 42 17.64 1.01 14.49
N ASN A 43 18.52 0.65 13.56
CA ASN A 43 18.66 1.31 12.27
C ASN A 43 17.66 0.79 11.22
N PHE A 44 16.93 -0.28 11.50
CA PHE A 44 15.93 -0.81 10.60
C PHE A 44 14.71 0.13 10.57
N ASN A 45 14.67 0.98 9.59
CA ASN A 45 13.59 1.92 9.33
C ASN A 45 13.06 1.76 7.89
N ARG A 46 12.02 2.51 7.54
CA ARG A 46 11.38 2.44 6.22
C ARG A 46 12.37 2.65 5.07
N TYR A 47 13.24 3.65 5.18
CA TYR A 47 14.24 3.95 4.14
C TYR A 47 15.27 2.82 4.01
N ASN A 48 15.83 2.35 5.11
CA ASN A 48 16.82 1.26 5.09
C ASN A 48 16.22 -0.05 4.57
N ALA A 49 14.99 -0.39 4.97
CA ALA A 49 14.29 -1.58 4.46
C ALA A 49 14.05 -1.52 2.96
N TRP A 50 13.80 -0.32 2.42
CA TRP A 50 13.55 -0.10 1.00
C TRP A 50 14.81 -0.13 0.15
N SER A 51 15.85 0.62 0.56
CA SER A 51 16.99 0.95 -0.30
C SER A 51 18.31 0.26 0.09
N GLN A 52 18.43 -0.31 1.29
CA GLN A 52 19.71 -0.82 1.80
C GLN A 52 19.65 -2.31 2.17
N GLN A 53 18.52 -2.79 2.68
CA GLN A 53 18.39 -4.21 3.03
C GLN A 53 18.22 -5.08 1.79
N SER A 54 18.87 -6.24 1.80
CA SER A 54 18.83 -7.18 0.69
C SER A 54 17.80 -8.28 0.92
N ILE A 55 16.95 -8.50 -0.07
CA ILE A 55 16.05 -9.66 -0.20
C ILE A 55 16.44 -10.34 -1.52
N TRP A 56 16.83 -11.63 -1.48
CA TRP A 56 17.25 -12.39 -2.66
C TRP A 56 18.37 -11.71 -3.47
N MET A 57 19.34 -11.08 -2.77
CA MET A 57 20.47 -10.33 -3.32
C MET A 57 20.11 -9.01 -4.05
N MET A 58 18.90 -8.52 -3.90
CA MET A 58 18.46 -7.23 -4.43
C MET A 58 17.81 -6.41 -3.33
N THR A 59 17.82 -5.08 -3.43
CA THR A 59 17.04 -4.24 -2.51
C THR A 59 15.55 -4.31 -2.88
N ALA A 60 14.68 -3.98 -1.91
CA ALA A 60 13.25 -3.91 -2.16
C ALA A 60 12.93 -2.95 -3.31
N GLN A 61 13.60 -1.80 -3.37
CA GLN A 61 13.48 -0.83 -4.44
C GLN A 61 13.81 -1.43 -5.82
N GLN A 62 14.90 -2.17 -5.92
CA GLN A 62 15.29 -2.83 -7.17
C GLN A 62 14.29 -3.91 -7.60
N LEU A 63 13.77 -4.69 -6.62
CA LEU A 63 12.77 -5.72 -6.88
C LEU A 63 11.46 -5.13 -7.39
N MET A 64 11.03 -3.97 -6.86
CA MET A 64 9.80 -3.31 -7.30
C MET A 64 9.91 -2.67 -8.70
N GLN A 65 11.12 -2.32 -9.14
CA GLN A 65 11.35 -1.70 -10.45
C GLN A 65 11.61 -2.71 -11.57
N LYS A 66 11.79 -3.99 -11.25
CA LYS A 66 12.21 -5.00 -12.21
C LYS A 66 11.23 -6.17 -12.28
N LYS A 67 11.19 -6.83 -13.44
CA LYS A 67 10.66 -8.17 -13.55
C LYS A 67 11.77 -9.14 -13.19
N VAL A 68 11.53 -10.05 -12.26
CA VAL A 68 12.56 -10.98 -11.78
C VAL A 68 12.11 -12.43 -11.95
N ARG A 69 13.07 -13.32 -12.20
CA ARG A 69 12.88 -14.76 -12.03
C ARG A 69 13.50 -15.14 -10.70
N LEU A 70 12.72 -15.77 -9.83
CA LEU A 70 13.22 -16.26 -8.56
C LEU A 70 13.79 -17.67 -8.75
N GLN A 71 15.09 -17.84 -8.42
CA GLN A 71 15.73 -19.15 -8.39
C GLN A 71 15.69 -19.73 -7.00
N GLN A 72 15.43 -21.03 -6.89
CA GLN A 72 15.34 -21.78 -5.64
C GLN A 72 14.40 -21.10 -4.64
N PRO A 73 13.15 -20.80 -5.00
CA PRO A 73 12.21 -20.20 -4.09
C PRO A 73 12.00 -21.12 -2.89
N ARG A 74 11.92 -20.53 -1.71
CA ARG A 74 11.54 -21.22 -0.49
C ARG A 74 10.24 -20.60 0.01
N PHE A 75 9.35 -21.46 0.46
CA PHE A 75 8.10 -21.07 1.08
C PHE A 75 8.15 -21.36 2.58
N SER A 76 7.50 -20.53 3.37
CA SER A 76 7.18 -20.81 4.77
C SER A 76 6.00 -21.78 4.86
N GLU A 77 5.70 -22.22 6.08
CA GLU A 77 4.50 -23.06 6.34
C GLU A 77 3.19 -22.37 5.94
N ASP A 78 3.17 -21.06 5.87
CA ASP A 78 2.01 -20.24 5.47
C ASP A 78 2.00 -19.89 3.96
N ASP A 79 2.70 -20.66 3.12
CA ASP A 79 2.84 -20.45 1.67
C ASP A 79 3.40 -19.06 1.26
N ARG A 80 4.09 -18.37 2.17
CA ARG A 80 4.77 -17.10 1.89
C ARG A 80 6.19 -17.34 1.43
N LEU A 81 6.67 -16.50 0.53
CA LEU A 81 8.06 -16.54 0.10
C LEU A 81 9.00 -16.15 1.25
N SER A 82 10.02 -16.95 1.47
CA SER A 82 11.05 -16.64 2.50
C SER A 82 12.03 -15.59 1.99
N ALA A 83 12.30 -14.56 2.80
CA ALA A 83 13.33 -13.55 2.53
C ALA A 83 14.76 -14.11 2.76
N SER A 84 14.89 -15.25 3.46
CA SER A 84 16.15 -15.87 3.82
C SER A 84 16.46 -17.11 2.97
N GLY A 85 17.70 -17.58 3.06
CA GLY A 85 18.14 -18.81 2.39
C GLY A 85 18.91 -18.55 1.09
N GLN A 86 18.92 -19.54 0.22
CA GLN A 86 19.69 -19.50 -1.03
C GLN A 86 18.93 -18.93 -2.22
N SER A 87 17.71 -18.44 -2.01
CA SER A 87 16.88 -17.84 -3.05
C SER A 87 17.57 -16.62 -3.66
N ARG A 88 17.53 -16.50 -4.97
CA ARG A 88 18.15 -15.38 -5.72
C ARG A 88 17.17 -14.83 -6.73
N ALA A 89 17.06 -13.52 -6.79
CA ALA A 89 16.28 -12.84 -7.81
C ALA A 89 17.17 -12.49 -9.00
N LEU A 90 16.83 -13.02 -10.17
CA LEU A 90 17.51 -12.70 -11.43
C LEU A 90 16.66 -11.69 -12.22
N PRO A 91 17.17 -10.47 -12.46
CA PRO A 91 16.43 -9.50 -13.24
C PRO A 91 16.31 -9.96 -14.70
N LEU A 92 15.12 -9.84 -15.25
CA LEU A 92 14.84 -10.04 -16.66
C LEU A 92 15.04 -8.70 -17.37
N ASN A 93 16.00 -8.64 -18.29
CA ASN A 93 16.45 -7.38 -18.92
C ASN A 93 15.70 -7.03 -20.21
N ASN A 94 14.62 -7.72 -20.54
CA ASN A 94 13.86 -7.41 -21.74
C ASN A 94 13.02 -6.15 -21.52
N LEU A 95 13.28 -5.06 -22.26
CA LEU A 95 12.57 -3.79 -22.15
C LEU A 95 11.04 -3.93 -22.38
N LYS A 96 10.61 -4.82 -23.29
CA LYS A 96 9.19 -5.11 -23.52
C LYS A 96 8.52 -5.68 -22.29
N ASP A 97 9.21 -6.56 -21.56
CA ASP A 97 8.68 -7.17 -20.33
C ASP A 97 8.58 -6.19 -19.16
N LEU A 98 9.41 -5.15 -19.13
CA LEU A 98 9.35 -4.13 -18.08
C LEU A 98 8.13 -3.22 -18.23
N GLN A 99 7.70 -2.97 -19.47
CA GLN A 99 6.56 -2.11 -19.80
C GLN A 99 5.25 -2.89 -19.94
N ASP A 100 5.28 -4.21 -19.87
CA ASP A 100 4.07 -5.04 -19.91
C ASP A 100 3.39 -5.06 -18.53
N PHE A 101 2.28 -4.38 -18.46
CA PHE A 101 1.42 -4.33 -17.27
C PHE A 101 0.10 -5.10 -17.47
N SER A 102 -0.02 -5.86 -18.58
CA SER A 102 -1.23 -6.65 -18.90
C SER A 102 -1.63 -7.63 -17.79
N ILE A 103 -0.65 -8.15 -17.03
CA ILE A 103 -0.91 -9.02 -15.89
C ILE A 103 -1.88 -8.40 -14.88
N TYR A 104 -1.80 -7.08 -14.64
CA TYR A 104 -2.70 -6.44 -13.66
C TYR A 104 -4.14 -6.36 -14.15
N GLN A 105 -4.36 -6.37 -15.48
CA GLN A 105 -5.68 -6.47 -16.06
C GLN A 105 -6.28 -7.86 -15.84
N HIS A 106 -5.45 -8.91 -15.88
CA HIS A 106 -5.90 -10.29 -15.68
C HIS A 106 -6.17 -10.65 -14.23
N ILE A 107 -5.31 -10.17 -13.29
CA ILE A 107 -5.47 -10.46 -11.86
C ILE A 107 -6.42 -9.50 -11.16
N GLY A 108 -6.71 -8.35 -11.78
CA GLY A 108 -7.51 -7.29 -11.20
C GLY A 108 -9.00 -7.45 -11.46
N PHE A 109 -9.80 -6.99 -10.52
CA PHE A 109 -11.24 -6.89 -10.66
C PHE A 109 -11.60 -5.57 -11.30
N ASP A 110 -12.38 -5.61 -12.37
CA ASP A 110 -12.95 -4.48 -13.11
C ASP A 110 -14.45 -4.30 -12.87
N ASN A 111 -15.02 -5.15 -12.01
CA ASN A 111 -16.43 -5.19 -11.64
C ASN A 111 -16.56 -5.52 -10.16
N TRP A 112 -17.08 -4.57 -9.37
CA TRP A 112 -17.18 -4.71 -7.92
C TRP A 112 -18.19 -5.77 -7.47
N HIS A 113 -19.18 -6.07 -8.29
CA HIS A 113 -20.12 -7.14 -7.98
C HIS A 113 -19.45 -8.52 -7.97
N LYS A 114 -18.59 -8.81 -8.96
CA LYS A 114 -17.79 -10.03 -8.99
C LYS A 114 -16.85 -10.14 -7.78
N LEU A 115 -16.24 -9.02 -7.39
CA LEU A 115 -15.38 -8.96 -6.23
C LEU A 115 -16.16 -9.24 -4.93
N GLN A 116 -17.33 -8.66 -4.76
CA GLN A 116 -18.21 -8.91 -3.61
C GLN A 116 -18.66 -10.38 -3.54
N GLN A 117 -19.03 -10.98 -4.69
CA GLN A 117 -19.38 -12.40 -4.75
C GLN A 117 -18.21 -13.29 -4.31
N ARG A 118 -16.98 -12.99 -4.74
CA ARG A 118 -15.78 -13.70 -4.31
C ARG A 118 -15.59 -13.59 -2.79
N TRP A 119 -15.67 -12.41 -2.22
CA TRP A 119 -15.55 -12.23 -0.77
C TRP A 119 -16.63 -12.93 0.01
N GLN A 120 -17.87 -12.93 -0.47
CA GLN A 120 -18.96 -13.70 0.16
C GLN A 120 -18.69 -15.19 0.17
N GLN A 121 -18.14 -15.74 -0.91
CA GLN A 121 -17.73 -17.14 -0.98
C GLN A 121 -16.57 -17.45 -0.01
N GLN A 122 -15.58 -16.58 0.04
CA GLN A 122 -14.42 -16.71 0.93
C GLN A 122 -14.78 -16.59 2.42
N LEU A 123 -15.72 -15.73 2.78
CA LEU A 123 -16.21 -15.60 4.16
C LEU A 123 -16.90 -16.89 4.66
N GLN A 124 -17.37 -17.73 3.75
CA GLN A 124 -17.97 -19.03 4.06
C GLN A 124 -16.93 -20.16 4.11
N SER A 125 -15.70 -19.90 3.67
CA SER A 125 -14.59 -20.85 3.67
C SER A 125 -13.71 -20.71 4.93
N ILE A 126 -12.98 -21.77 5.26
CA ILE A 126 -12.02 -21.79 6.39
C ILE A 126 -10.78 -20.90 6.07
N GLU A 127 -10.51 -20.68 4.78
CA GLU A 127 -9.31 -19.96 4.32
C GLU A 127 -9.37 -18.45 4.54
N GLY A 128 -10.57 -17.89 4.78
CA GLY A 128 -10.75 -16.46 4.97
C GLY A 128 -10.69 -15.65 3.68
N ILE A 129 -10.64 -14.33 3.81
CA ILE A 129 -10.62 -13.39 2.67
C ILE A 129 -9.19 -13.19 2.18
N ASP A 130 -9.02 -13.05 0.87
CA ASP A 130 -7.75 -12.60 0.28
C ASP A 130 -7.28 -11.31 0.96
N GLN A 131 -6.07 -11.33 1.53
CA GLN A 131 -5.52 -10.16 2.22
C GLN A 131 -5.14 -9.03 1.26
N THR A 132 -5.03 -9.31 -0.03
CA THR A 132 -4.69 -8.32 -1.04
C THR A 132 -5.46 -8.56 -2.33
N VAL A 133 -5.88 -7.46 -2.97
CA VAL A 133 -6.65 -7.48 -4.21
C VAL A 133 -6.16 -6.37 -5.14
N MET A 134 -6.13 -6.63 -6.44
CA MET A 134 -5.93 -5.62 -7.48
C MET A 134 -7.30 -5.12 -7.97
N LEU A 135 -7.52 -3.83 -7.95
CA LEU A 135 -8.72 -3.16 -8.46
C LEU A 135 -8.36 -2.43 -9.77
N ASN A 136 -9.01 -2.80 -10.86
CA ASN A 136 -8.89 -2.08 -12.14
C ASN A 136 -9.98 -1.02 -12.18
N ILE A 137 -9.59 0.25 -12.07
CA ILE A 137 -10.52 1.36 -11.91
C ILE A 137 -10.75 2.10 -13.24
N SER A 138 -11.95 2.61 -13.43
CA SER A 138 -12.30 3.50 -14.55
C SER A 138 -12.11 4.97 -14.23
N SER A 139 -12.37 5.34 -12.98
CA SER A 139 -12.26 6.72 -12.49
C SER A 139 -12.13 6.76 -10.97
N TYR A 140 -11.87 7.94 -10.43
CA TYR A 140 -11.76 8.17 -8.99
C TYR A 140 -12.14 9.61 -8.64
N ASP A 141 -12.57 9.81 -7.39
CA ASP A 141 -12.83 11.13 -6.83
C ASP A 141 -11.59 11.69 -6.10
N ASN A 142 -11.65 12.99 -5.78
CA ASN A 142 -10.69 13.55 -4.85
C ASN A 142 -10.90 12.95 -3.46
N PRO A 143 -9.80 12.64 -2.74
CA PRO A 143 -9.89 12.12 -1.38
C PRO A 143 -10.63 13.07 -0.44
N GLN A 144 -11.45 12.52 0.44
CA GLN A 144 -12.26 13.26 1.41
C GLN A 144 -11.79 12.97 2.83
N VAL A 145 -11.70 14.01 3.63
CA VAL A 145 -11.31 13.95 5.05
C VAL A 145 -12.53 13.65 5.91
N ASP A 146 -12.43 12.61 6.73
CA ASP A 146 -13.38 12.30 7.79
C ASP A 146 -12.72 12.58 9.15
N GLU A 147 -13.11 13.70 9.77
CA GLU A 147 -12.54 14.15 11.04
C GLU A 147 -13.05 13.31 12.22
N ILE A 148 -14.25 12.73 12.12
CA ILE A 148 -14.86 11.90 13.16
C ILE A 148 -14.16 10.55 13.21
N GLU A 149 -14.06 9.89 12.06
CA GLU A 149 -13.40 8.60 11.91
C GLU A 149 -11.86 8.71 11.88
N GLN A 150 -11.32 9.93 11.82
CA GLN A 150 -9.88 10.23 11.71
C GLN A 150 -9.21 9.46 10.57
N CYS A 151 -9.81 9.54 9.42
CA CYS A 151 -9.32 8.87 8.22
C CYS A 151 -9.55 9.71 6.97
N LEU A 152 -8.93 9.28 5.90
CA LEU A 152 -9.19 9.75 4.55
C LEU A 152 -9.96 8.66 3.82
N TRP A 153 -11.06 9.02 3.20
CA TRP A 153 -11.80 8.18 2.27
C TRP A 153 -11.45 8.57 0.84
N TRP A 154 -11.10 7.57 0.05
CA TRP A 154 -10.85 7.74 -1.38
C TRP A 154 -11.75 6.81 -2.18
N THR A 155 -12.67 7.40 -2.95
CA THR A 155 -13.63 6.66 -3.75
C THR A 155 -13.06 6.35 -5.13
N VAL A 156 -13.13 5.10 -5.53
CA VAL A 156 -12.75 4.61 -6.85
C VAL A 156 -13.92 3.87 -7.49
N TYR A 157 -14.00 3.91 -8.81
CA TYR A 157 -15.13 3.38 -9.57
C TYR A 157 -14.70 2.29 -10.53
N ASP A 158 -15.54 1.27 -10.68
CA ASP A 158 -15.39 0.25 -11.71
C ASP A 158 -15.90 0.73 -13.08
N GLN A 159 -15.87 -0.15 -14.08
CA GLN A 159 -16.36 0.17 -15.42
C GLN A 159 -17.88 0.43 -15.46
N ASN A 160 -18.64 -0.05 -14.47
CA ASN A 160 -20.07 0.17 -14.33
C ASN A 160 -20.41 1.38 -13.48
N GLN A 161 -19.42 2.21 -13.10
CA GLN A 161 -19.55 3.36 -12.20
C GLN A 161 -20.04 2.97 -10.79
N SER A 162 -19.82 1.72 -10.39
CA SER A 162 -20.04 1.29 -9.00
C SER A 162 -18.87 1.78 -8.14
N ALA A 163 -19.16 2.26 -6.93
CA ALA A 163 -18.17 2.84 -6.03
C ALA A 163 -17.60 1.83 -5.04
N ILE A 164 -16.31 1.93 -4.77
CA ILE A 164 -15.64 1.35 -3.59
C ILE A 164 -14.88 2.46 -2.87
N HIS A 165 -14.94 2.44 -1.52
CA HIS A 165 -14.24 3.39 -0.67
C HIS A 165 -12.98 2.77 -0.09
N LEU A 166 -11.85 3.39 -0.34
CA LEU A 166 -10.55 3.04 0.21
C LEU A 166 -10.24 3.94 1.39
N ARG A 167 -9.65 3.38 2.45
CA ARG A 167 -9.39 4.07 3.71
C ARG A 167 -7.90 4.21 4.01
N LEU A 168 -7.49 5.39 4.42
CA LEU A 168 -6.18 5.70 4.99
C LEU A 168 -6.38 6.32 6.37
N ASP A 169 -5.93 5.64 7.43
CA ASP A 169 -6.05 6.16 8.80
C ASP A 169 -5.08 7.33 9.04
N TRP A 170 -5.46 8.31 9.88
CA TRP A 170 -4.58 9.41 10.29
C TRP A 170 -3.55 8.95 11.31
N LYS A 171 -2.61 8.15 10.88
CA LYS A 171 -1.47 7.71 11.68
C LYS A 171 -0.21 8.33 11.09
N THR A 172 0.77 8.61 11.93
CA THR A 172 2.07 9.16 11.47
C THR A 172 2.70 8.29 10.37
N SER A 173 2.49 6.96 10.42
CA SER A 173 2.96 6.03 9.39
C SER A 173 2.24 6.17 8.04
N GLU A 174 1.03 6.71 8.01
CA GLU A 174 0.20 6.82 6.80
C GLU A 174 0.24 8.23 6.17
N ILE A 175 0.77 9.23 6.87
CA ILE A 175 0.79 10.63 6.40
C ILE A 175 1.46 10.76 5.03
N GLU A 176 2.54 10.02 4.80
CA GLU A 176 3.23 10.08 3.51
C GLU A 176 2.38 9.49 2.37
N LYS A 177 1.66 8.40 2.62
CA LYS A 177 0.71 7.84 1.65
C LYS A 177 -0.38 8.85 1.29
N ILE A 178 -0.96 9.51 2.30
CA ILE A 178 -1.99 10.54 2.12
C ILE A 178 -1.43 11.68 1.26
N ARG A 179 -0.22 12.15 1.55
CA ARG A 179 0.45 13.21 0.79
C ARG A 179 0.67 12.82 -0.67
N GLN A 180 1.13 11.60 -0.93
CA GLN A 180 1.36 11.12 -2.29
C GLN A 180 0.03 10.94 -3.05
N LEU A 181 -1.01 10.41 -2.41
CA LEU A 181 -2.34 10.27 -3.01
C LEU A 181 -2.94 11.63 -3.36
N GLU A 182 -2.87 12.61 -2.44
CA GLU A 182 -3.31 13.99 -2.67
C GLU A 182 -2.61 14.61 -3.90
N ARG A 183 -1.28 14.42 -3.99
CA ARG A 183 -0.50 14.92 -5.13
C ARG A 183 -0.90 14.28 -6.46
N LEU A 184 -1.13 12.96 -6.47
CA LEU A 184 -1.60 12.23 -7.65
C LEU A 184 -2.94 12.78 -8.14
N CYS A 185 -3.90 12.94 -7.24
CA CYS A 185 -5.24 13.45 -7.57
C CYS A 185 -5.20 14.91 -8.03
N ASN A 186 -4.43 15.77 -7.35
CA ASN A 186 -4.27 17.19 -7.73
C ASN A 186 -3.61 17.37 -9.09
N GLN A 187 -2.68 16.49 -9.47
CA GLN A 187 -2.04 16.50 -10.79
C GLN A 187 -2.89 15.80 -11.85
N LYS A 188 -4.06 15.25 -11.48
CA LYS A 188 -4.95 14.49 -12.37
C LYS A 188 -4.22 13.38 -13.14
N ILE A 189 -3.32 12.69 -12.44
CA ILE A 189 -2.56 11.58 -13.03
C ILE A 189 -3.52 10.42 -13.30
N GLN A 190 -3.44 9.84 -14.48
CA GLN A 190 -4.25 8.67 -14.81
C GLN A 190 -3.83 7.49 -13.93
N ILE A 191 -4.78 6.94 -13.18
CA ILE A 191 -4.62 5.75 -12.35
C ILE A 191 -5.43 4.63 -13.00
N ASN A 192 -4.76 3.54 -13.38
CA ASN A 192 -5.40 2.43 -14.09
C ASN A 192 -5.81 1.31 -13.14
N SER A 193 -5.00 1.08 -12.09
CA SER A 193 -5.28 0.04 -11.11
C SER A 193 -4.79 0.46 -9.73
N VAL A 194 -5.43 -0.07 -8.70
CA VAL A 194 -5.07 0.12 -7.29
C VAL A 194 -4.88 -1.24 -6.65
N PHE A 195 -3.71 -1.47 -6.09
CA PHE A 195 -3.44 -2.66 -5.27
C PHE A 195 -3.77 -2.34 -3.82
N VAL A 196 -4.68 -3.09 -3.23
CA VAL A 196 -5.22 -2.81 -1.90
C VAL A 196 -4.93 -3.94 -0.93
N TYR A 197 -4.76 -3.59 0.35
CA TYR A 197 -4.75 -4.50 1.47
C TYR A 197 -6.14 -4.56 2.09
N CYS A 198 -6.66 -5.78 2.25
CA CYS A 198 -7.97 -6.06 2.80
C CYS A 198 -7.84 -6.45 4.26
N GLN A 199 -8.57 -5.83 5.15
CA GLN A 199 -8.56 -6.12 6.58
C GLN A 199 -9.97 -6.08 7.14
N ILE A 200 -10.35 -7.09 7.93
CA ILE A 200 -11.59 -7.06 8.69
C ILE A 200 -11.32 -6.32 10.01
N LYS A 201 -12.04 -5.22 10.22
CA LYS A 201 -12.07 -4.47 11.49
C LYS A 201 -13.48 -4.57 12.08
N GLY A 202 -13.63 -5.34 13.14
CA GLY A 202 -14.96 -5.68 13.68
C GLY A 202 -15.77 -6.48 12.66
N HIS A 203 -16.85 -5.90 12.14
CA HIS A 203 -17.70 -6.49 11.11
C HIS A 203 -17.55 -5.82 9.74
N THR A 204 -16.59 -4.92 9.58
CA THR A 204 -16.44 -4.12 8.37
C THR A 204 -15.15 -4.51 7.64
N LEU A 205 -15.25 -4.75 6.34
CA LEU A 205 -14.10 -4.91 5.46
C LEU A 205 -13.53 -3.52 5.15
N VAL A 206 -12.27 -3.31 5.51
CA VAL A 206 -11.52 -2.08 5.25
C VAL A 206 -10.49 -2.35 4.18
N LEU A 207 -10.49 -1.54 3.13
CA LEU A 207 -9.57 -1.61 2.01
C LEU A 207 -8.60 -0.43 2.10
N SER A 208 -7.31 -0.74 2.17
CA SER A 208 -6.26 0.28 2.26
C SER A 208 -5.35 0.22 1.02
N PRO A 209 -5.15 1.32 0.28
CA PRO A 209 -4.31 1.31 -0.91
C PRO A 209 -2.84 1.12 -0.54
N ILE A 210 -2.13 0.28 -1.30
CA ILE A 210 -0.70 -0.02 -1.15
C ILE A 210 0.09 0.64 -2.29
N SER A 211 -0.33 0.35 -3.52
CA SER A 211 0.34 0.83 -4.73
C SER A 211 -0.67 1.09 -5.85
N LEU A 212 -0.25 1.87 -6.81
CA LEU A 212 -1.06 2.31 -7.92
C LEU A 212 -0.34 2.01 -9.24
N LEU A 213 -1.06 1.57 -10.24
CA LEU A 213 -0.57 1.57 -11.60
C LEU A 213 -0.96 2.90 -12.24
N ILE A 214 0.01 3.76 -12.45
CA ILE A 214 -0.21 5.12 -12.97
C ILE A 214 0.35 5.28 -14.37
N THR A 215 -0.32 6.09 -15.19
CA THR A 215 0.16 6.53 -16.50
C THR A 215 0.42 8.03 -16.47
N GLN A 216 1.65 8.42 -16.77
CA GLN A 216 2.09 9.81 -16.85
C GLN A 216 3.02 9.98 -18.05
N ASN A 217 2.74 10.95 -18.92
CA ASN A 217 3.52 11.18 -20.15
C ASN A 217 3.67 9.89 -21.00
N GLU A 218 2.57 9.18 -21.23
CA GLU A 218 2.48 7.93 -21.98
C GLU A 218 3.29 6.75 -21.39
N LYS A 219 3.86 6.93 -20.21
CA LYS A 219 4.59 5.88 -19.51
C LYS A 219 3.79 5.35 -18.34
N THR A 220 3.53 4.06 -18.35
CA THR A 220 2.89 3.35 -17.26
C THR A 220 3.95 2.82 -16.30
N ARG A 221 3.71 3.00 -14.99
CA ARG A 221 4.60 2.48 -13.95
C ARG A 221 3.82 2.13 -12.68
N LEU A 222 4.39 1.22 -11.90
CA LEU A 222 3.95 0.98 -10.53
C LEU A 222 4.42 2.13 -9.64
N PHE A 223 3.54 2.63 -8.80
CA PHE A 223 3.81 3.68 -7.81
C PHE A 223 3.45 3.17 -6.42
N ASN A 224 4.44 2.98 -5.57
CA ASN A 224 4.26 2.51 -4.20
C ASN A 224 4.02 3.69 -3.27
N LEU A 225 2.84 3.78 -2.68
CA LEU A 225 2.44 4.93 -1.85
C LEU A 225 3.33 5.15 -0.63
N ASP A 226 3.93 4.09 -0.08
CA ASP A 226 4.84 4.19 1.06
C ASP A 226 6.25 4.70 0.69
N PHE A 227 6.68 4.55 -0.56
CA PHE A 227 8.10 4.65 -0.90
C PHE A 227 8.41 5.59 -2.04
N ASP A 228 7.53 5.66 -3.06
CA ASP A 228 7.75 6.50 -4.22
C ASP A 228 7.28 7.92 -3.95
N GLN A 229 7.97 8.89 -4.57
CA GLN A 229 7.65 10.30 -4.42
C GLN A 229 7.34 10.91 -5.79
N LEU A 230 6.33 11.78 -5.81
CA LEU A 230 6.08 12.69 -6.91
C LEU A 230 6.77 14.02 -6.64
N ASN A 231 7.31 14.61 -7.69
CA ASN A 231 7.83 15.97 -7.62
C ASN A 231 6.72 16.93 -7.18
N GLU A 232 7.04 17.86 -6.30
CA GLU A 232 6.09 18.87 -5.88
C GLU A 232 5.66 19.71 -7.09
N PRO A 233 4.34 19.86 -7.34
CA PRO A 233 3.89 20.87 -8.26
C PRO A 233 4.30 22.23 -7.70
N LYS A 234 4.73 23.17 -8.55
CA LYS A 234 4.96 24.56 -8.16
C LYS A 234 3.75 25.02 -7.37
N LYS A 235 3.97 25.47 -6.13
CA LYS A 235 2.99 25.82 -5.08
C LYS A 235 1.66 26.34 -5.66
N THR A 236 0.60 25.58 -5.52
CA THR A 236 -0.77 26.09 -5.58
C THR A 236 -1.18 26.48 -4.17
N LEU A 237 -1.76 27.68 -4.01
CA LEU A 237 -2.27 28.26 -2.75
C LEU A 237 -3.46 27.50 -2.12
N LYS A 238 -3.76 26.28 -2.54
CA LYS A 238 -4.80 25.46 -1.92
C LYS A 238 -4.25 24.82 -0.65
N GLU A 239 -4.99 24.99 0.43
CA GLU A 239 -4.76 24.32 1.71
C GLU A 239 -4.65 22.81 1.47
N SER A 240 -3.50 22.24 1.84
CA SER A 240 -3.23 20.81 1.65
C SER A 240 -4.03 20.00 2.65
N ILE A 241 -4.62 18.89 2.23
CA ILE A 241 -5.29 17.92 3.12
C ILE A 241 -4.33 17.50 4.25
N VAL A 242 -3.08 17.24 3.91
CA VAL A 242 -2.03 16.89 4.89
C VAL A 242 -1.81 18.00 5.90
N GLY A 243 -1.73 19.27 5.47
CA GLY A 243 -1.58 20.39 6.38
C GLY A 243 -2.75 20.49 7.37
N ARG A 244 -3.98 20.27 6.91
CA ARG A 244 -5.17 20.23 7.77
C ARG A 244 -5.10 19.06 8.77
N ILE A 245 -4.73 17.87 8.34
CA ILE A 245 -4.58 16.70 9.22
C ILE A 245 -3.48 16.94 10.27
N GLU A 246 -2.32 17.48 9.87
CA GLU A 246 -1.23 17.79 10.78
C GLU A 246 -1.65 18.82 11.85
N GLN A 247 -2.40 19.86 11.47
CA GLN A 247 -2.96 20.82 12.42
C GLN A 247 -3.91 20.15 13.42
N LEU A 248 -4.83 19.32 12.96
CA LEU A 248 -5.78 18.61 13.83
C LEU A 248 -5.07 17.65 14.80
N LEU A 249 -4.04 16.95 14.36
CA LEU A 249 -3.22 16.08 15.21
C LEU A 249 -2.47 16.89 16.27
N MET A 250 -1.90 18.05 15.92
CA MET A 250 -1.22 18.96 16.87
C MET A 250 -2.20 19.49 17.93
N MET A 251 -3.38 19.96 17.52
CA MET A 251 -4.42 20.44 18.45
C MET A 251 -4.84 19.36 19.44
N LYS A 252 -5.03 18.11 18.99
CA LYS A 252 -5.36 16.97 19.84
C LYS A 252 -4.26 16.67 20.87
N GLN A 253 -2.99 16.72 20.44
CA GLN A 253 -1.85 16.52 21.35
C GLN A 253 -1.77 17.61 22.42
N GLN A 254 -2.05 18.87 22.06
CA GLN A 254 -2.07 19.98 23.00
C GLN A 254 -3.22 19.82 24.03
N GLN A 255 -4.41 19.42 23.58
CA GLN A 255 -5.55 19.15 24.47
C GLN A 255 -5.28 17.98 25.43
N MET A 256 -4.59 16.92 24.98
CA MET A 256 -4.20 15.82 25.87
C MET A 256 -3.16 16.26 26.91
N LYS A 257 -2.17 17.09 26.52
CA LYS A 257 -1.18 17.64 27.47
C LYS A 257 -1.83 18.56 28.52
N SER A 258 -2.78 19.41 28.14
CA SER A 258 -3.50 20.27 29.10
C SER A 258 -4.33 19.45 30.09
N LYS A 259 -5.03 18.40 29.63
CA LYS A 259 -5.79 17.50 30.52
C LYS A 259 -4.91 16.72 31.51
N ILE A 260 -3.69 16.33 31.10
CA ILE A 260 -2.75 15.65 32.00
C ILE A 260 -2.23 16.62 33.06
N ILE A 261 -1.96 17.88 32.69
CA ILE A 261 -1.53 18.93 33.62
C ILE A 261 -2.65 19.20 34.66
N ASP A 262 -3.91 19.32 34.22
CA ASP A 262 -5.05 19.55 35.13
C ASP A 262 -5.25 18.38 36.12
N LEU A 263 -4.99 17.14 35.72
CA LEU A 263 -5.09 15.97 36.59
C LEU A 263 -3.93 15.88 37.60
N THR A 264 -2.77 16.42 37.29
CA THR A 264 -1.59 16.48 38.19
C THR A 264 -1.67 17.59 39.23
N PHE A 265 -2.56 18.58 39.04
CA PHE A 265 -2.83 19.64 40.02
C PHE A 265 -3.99 19.32 41.02
N LEU A 266 -4.70 18.21 40.81
CA LEU A 266 -5.84 17.75 41.63
C LEU A 266 -5.50 16.54 42.51
N GLY A 267 -4.22 16.13 42.59
CA GLY A 267 -3.71 15.02 43.40
C GLY A 267 -2.92 15.45 44.62
#